data_ee550e26995e66ea336ef785993c8104
#
_entry.id   ee550e26995e66ea336ef785993c8104
#
_cell.length_a   1.000
_cell.length_b   1.000
_cell.length_c   1.000
_cell.angle_alpha   90.00
_cell.angle_beta   90.00
_cell.angle_gamma   90.00
#
_symmetry.space_group_name_H-M   'P 1'
#
loop_
_entity.id
_entity.type
_entity.pdbx_description
1 polymer ?
#
loop_
_entity_poly.entity_id
_entity_poly.type
_entity_poly.pdbx_seq_one_letter_code
_entity_poly.pdbx_strand_id
1 'polypeptide(L)'
;MRHVLTSFLAFYWALVFALLAFMCIGGSRGVASALGVLGIAVEDSHFADLQHGAVVAPLAIALLVVAVLFCWALVETLLNVTTSPDTSDGVVRIAFISASGMLSLILIGGAAQGIDGLFMVVAVQLTALLASYVAVLAERHSALAAPAAEGEIRAAAHRMASGAAHSSLLSRISGRLETNPREGR
;
A
#
# COMPACT_ATOMS: atom_id res chain seq x y z
N MET A 1 5.28 -8.72 11.65
CA MET A 1 5.24 -7.28 11.29
C MET A 1 5.06 -7.10 9.77
N ARG A 2 4.16 -7.90 9.14
CA ARG A 2 4.15 -8.04 7.66
C ARG A 2 3.28 -7.04 6.89
N HIS A 3 2.52 -6.15 7.53
CA HIS A 3 1.59 -5.23 6.84
C HIS A 3 1.53 -3.84 7.48
N VAL A 4 2.61 -3.40 8.12
CA VAL A 4 2.64 -2.11 8.83
C VAL A 4 2.51 -0.95 7.86
N LEU A 5 3.24 -1.01 6.74
CA LEU A 5 3.22 0.05 5.73
C LEU A 5 1.86 0.13 5.04
N THR A 6 1.30 -1.01 4.64
CA THR A 6 -0.05 -1.07 4.04
C THR A 6 -1.11 -0.50 4.97
N SER A 7 -1.10 -0.88 6.27
CA SER A 7 -2.05 -0.36 7.26
C SER A 7 -1.88 1.15 7.49
N PHE A 8 -0.63 1.62 7.58
CA PHE A 8 -0.35 3.04 7.75
C PHE A 8 -0.83 3.87 6.56
N LEU A 9 -0.55 3.42 5.33
CA LEU A 9 -0.99 4.11 4.10
C LEU A 9 -2.52 4.09 3.96
N ALA A 10 -3.17 2.96 4.26
CA ALA A 10 -4.63 2.87 4.24
C ALA A 10 -5.27 3.83 5.26
N PHE A 11 -4.72 3.90 6.48
CA PHE A 11 -5.17 4.85 7.51
C PHE A 11 -4.97 6.31 7.09
N TYR A 12 -3.78 6.63 6.54
CA TYR A 12 -3.47 7.99 6.07
C TYR A 12 -4.47 8.44 5.00
N TRP A 13 -4.71 7.63 3.96
CA TRP A 13 -5.65 7.96 2.90
C TRP A 13 -7.10 8.00 3.38
N ALA A 14 -7.50 7.11 4.29
CA ALA A 14 -8.82 7.18 4.94
C ALA A 14 -9.03 8.52 5.63
N LEU A 15 -8.02 8.98 6.40
CA LEU A 15 -8.07 10.26 7.10
C LEU A 15 -8.15 11.43 6.12
N VAL A 16 -7.33 11.45 5.07
CA VAL A 16 -7.33 12.51 4.05
C VAL A 16 -8.69 12.63 3.39
N PHE A 17 -9.27 11.53 2.91
CA PHE A 17 -10.58 11.57 2.24
C PHE A 17 -11.72 11.87 3.21
N ALA A 18 -11.66 11.40 4.46
CA ALA A 18 -12.63 11.74 5.49
C ALA A 18 -12.60 13.24 5.84
N LEU A 19 -11.41 13.83 5.97
CA LEU A 19 -11.27 15.26 6.21
C LEU A 19 -11.80 16.09 5.04
N LEU A 20 -11.49 15.70 3.81
CA LEU A 20 -12.02 16.37 2.61
C LEU A 20 -13.55 16.30 2.55
N ALA A 21 -14.14 15.12 2.82
CA ALA A 21 -15.58 14.95 2.88
C ALA A 21 -16.20 15.82 3.98
N PHE A 22 -15.60 15.83 5.17
CA PHE A 22 -16.08 16.64 6.30
C PHE A 22 -16.03 18.14 6.00
N MET A 23 -14.96 18.61 5.34
CA MET A 23 -14.86 20.01 4.92
C MET A 23 -15.91 20.39 3.88
N CYS A 24 -16.22 19.48 2.94
CA CYS A 24 -17.29 19.72 1.96
C CYS A 24 -18.66 19.85 2.64
N ILE A 25 -18.91 19.11 3.73
CA ILE A 25 -20.21 19.12 4.43
C ILE A 25 -20.31 20.24 5.46
N GLY A 26 -19.23 20.45 6.24
CA GLY A 26 -19.25 21.33 7.42
C GLY A 26 -18.76 22.75 7.17
N GLY A 27 -18.13 23.03 6.05
CA GLY A 27 -17.56 24.34 5.76
C GLY A 27 -18.62 25.34 5.26
N SER A 28 -18.62 26.53 5.78
CA SER A 28 -19.47 27.65 5.30
C SER A 28 -19.17 28.01 3.82
N ARG A 29 -18.07 27.55 3.28
CA ARG A 29 -17.62 27.70 1.89
C ARG A 29 -17.54 26.37 1.13
N GLY A 30 -18.04 25.27 1.69
CA GLY A 30 -18.17 23.95 1.03
C GLY A 30 -16.91 23.49 0.29
N VAL A 31 -17.04 23.27 -1.01
CA VAL A 31 -15.95 22.79 -1.91
C VAL A 31 -14.76 23.76 -1.94
N ALA A 32 -14.98 25.07 -1.87
CA ALA A 32 -13.90 26.07 -1.86
C ALA A 32 -12.98 25.92 -0.65
N SER A 33 -13.53 25.54 0.52
CA SER A 33 -12.74 25.25 1.71
C SER A 33 -11.90 23.99 1.56
N ALA A 34 -12.46 22.94 0.97
CA ALA A 34 -11.74 21.69 0.70
C ALA A 34 -10.61 21.88 -0.31
N LEU A 35 -10.83 22.68 -1.36
CA LEU A 35 -9.82 23.04 -2.35
C LEU A 35 -8.73 23.95 -1.76
N GLY A 36 -9.09 24.86 -0.85
CA GLY A 36 -8.14 25.70 -0.11
C GLY A 36 -7.14 24.89 0.73
N VAL A 37 -7.58 23.81 1.35
CA VAL A 37 -6.69 22.88 2.08
C VAL A 37 -5.75 22.12 1.15
N LEU A 38 -6.19 21.84 -0.07
CA LEU A 38 -5.33 21.28 -1.12
C LEU A 38 -4.34 22.31 -1.70
N GLY A 39 -4.33 23.56 -1.20
CA GLY A 39 -3.41 24.61 -1.64
C GLY A 39 -3.89 25.41 -2.86
N ILE A 40 -5.14 25.29 -3.24
CA ILE A 40 -5.73 26.03 -4.36
C ILE A 40 -6.33 27.33 -3.84
N ALA A 41 -5.73 28.46 -4.22
CA ALA A 41 -6.32 29.80 -3.94
C ALA A 41 -7.52 29.99 -4.87
N VAL A 42 -8.70 29.91 -4.27
CA VAL A 42 -9.96 30.09 -4.96
C VAL A 42 -10.38 31.55 -4.83
N GLU A 43 -10.24 32.32 -5.91
CA GLU A 43 -10.79 33.66 -5.97
C GLU A 43 -12.32 33.62 -6.04
N ASP A 44 -12.98 34.42 -5.20
CA ASP A 44 -14.41 34.34 -4.82
C ASP A 44 -15.43 34.50 -5.98
N SER A 45 -15.01 34.79 -7.22
CA SER A 45 -15.93 35.24 -8.27
C SER A 45 -16.59 34.14 -9.13
N HIS A 46 -16.02 32.93 -9.21
CA HIS A 46 -16.57 31.85 -10.02
C HIS A 46 -17.25 30.71 -9.27
N PHE A 47 -17.23 30.76 -7.93
CA PHE A 47 -17.67 29.64 -7.07
C PHE A 47 -19.09 29.79 -6.51
N ALA A 48 -19.76 30.91 -6.69
CA ALA A 48 -21.15 31.07 -6.26
C ALA A 48 -22.07 29.99 -6.87
N ASP A 49 -21.79 29.54 -8.10
CA ASP A 49 -22.57 28.49 -8.77
C ASP A 49 -22.24 27.08 -8.27
N LEU A 50 -21.01 26.81 -7.76
CA LEU A 50 -20.63 25.51 -7.21
C LEU A 50 -21.13 25.30 -5.76
N GLN A 51 -21.61 26.33 -5.09
CA GLN A 51 -22.27 26.23 -3.77
C GLN A 51 -23.66 25.61 -3.85
N HIS A 52 -24.18 25.34 -5.05
CA HIS A 52 -25.43 24.63 -5.17
C HIS A 52 -25.29 23.21 -4.58
N GLY A 53 -26.08 22.90 -3.58
CA GLY A 53 -26.08 21.60 -2.88
C GLY A 53 -26.16 20.39 -3.81
N ALA A 54 -26.61 20.59 -5.05
CA ALA A 54 -26.67 19.59 -6.10
C ALA A 54 -25.27 19.06 -6.55
N VAL A 55 -24.21 19.86 -6.41
CA VAL A 55 -22.83 19.44 -6.77
C VAL A 55 -22.03 19.04 -5.53
N VAL A 56 -22.19 19.79 -4.43
CA VAL A 56 -21.46 19.56 -3.17
C VAL A 56 -21.84 18.23 -2.53
N ALA A 57 -23.14 17.92 -2.51
CA ALA A 57 -23.62 16.71 -1.84
C ALA A 57 -23.11 15.40 -2.50
N PRO A 58 -23.21 15.20 -3.83
CA PRO A 58 -22.69 13.98 -4.45
C PRO A 58 -21.15 13.89 -4.35
N LEU A 59 -20.42 15.03 -4.41
CA LEU A 59 -18.98 15.06 -4.23
C LEU A 59 -18.58 14.60 -2.81
N ALA A 60 -19.24 15.17 -1.78
CA ALA A 60 -18.99 14.80 -0.39
C ALA A 60 -19.31 13.34 -0.12
N ILE A 61 -20.42 12.82 -0.67
CA ILE A 61 -20.78 11.40 -0.55
C ILE A 61 -19.74 10.52 -1.23
N ALA A 62 -19.28 10.88 -2.42
CA ALA A 62 -18.27 10.12 -3.13
C ALA A 62 -16.92 10.08 -2.39
N LEU A 63 -16.47 11.21 -1.82
CA LEU A 63 -15.28 11.27 -0.96
C LEU A 63 -15.44 10.41 0.31
N LEU A 64 -16.63 10.43 0.92
CA LEU A 64 -16.94 9.62 2.07
C LEU A 64 -16.91 8.13 1.74
N VAL A 65 -17.45 7.72 0.59
CA VAL A 65 -17.41 6.33 0.11
C VAL A 65 -15.96 5.87 -0.06
N VAL A 66 -15.10 6.71 -0.66
CA VAL A 66 -13.67 6.39 -0.79
C VAL A 66 -13.00 6.26 0.58
N ALA A 67 -13.29 7.15 1.54
CA ALA A 67 -12.79 7.05 2.91
C ALA A 67 -13.22 5.74 3.58
N VAL A 68 -14.49 5.33 3.43
CA VAL A 68 -15.01 4.06 3.95
C VAL A 68 -14.32 2.85 3.33
N LEU A 69 -14.02 2.89 2.02
CA LEU A 69 -13.28 1.82 1.35
C LEU A 69 -11.85 1.67 1.91
N PHE A 70 -11.16 2.77 2.21
CA PHE A 70 -9.86 2.72 2.86
C PHE A 70 -9.94 2.24 4.31
N CYS A 71 -10.98 2.66 5.07
CA CYS A 71 -11.24 2.12 6.40
C CYS A 71 -11.51 0.62 6.36
N TRP A 72 -12.29 0.15 5.39
CA TRP A 72 -12.56 -1.28 5.19
C TRP A 72 -11.26 -2.03 4.87
N ALA A 73 -10.45 -1.50 3.94
CA ALA A 73 -9.14 -2.07 3.60
C ALA A 73 -8.21 -2.15 4.82
N LEU A 74 -8.23 -1.12 5.68
CA LEU A 74 -7.48 -1.10 6.94
C LEU A 74 -7.95 -2.19 7.90
N VAL A 75 -9.27 -2.29 8.14
CA VAL A 75 -9.88 -3.29 9.02
C VAL A 75 -9.55 -4.69 8.53
N GLU A 76 -9.69 -4.93 7.22
CA GLU A 76 -9.38 -6.22 6.62
C GLU A 76 -7.89 -6.58 6.74
N THR A 77 -6.99 -5.61 6.54
CA THR A 77 -5.54 -5.80 6.72
C THR A 77 -5.19 -6.12 8.18
N LEU A 78 -5.90 -5.52 9.15
CA LEU A 78 -5.67 -5.76 10.58
C LEU A 78 -6.28 -7.10 11.07
N LEU A 79 -7.46 -7.46 10.56
CA LEU A 79 -8.17 -8.68 10.98
C LEU A 79 -7.68 -9.94 10.26
N ASN A 80 -7.31 -9.83 8.97
CA ASN A 80 -6.93 -10.97 8.12
C ASN A 80 -5.45 -11.36 8.21
N VAL A 81 -4.75 -10.99 9.27
CA VAL A 81 -3.37 -11.43 9.53
C VAL A 81 -3.23 -12.97 9.53
N THR A 82 -4.35 -13.71 9.65
CA THR A 82 -4.34 -15.16 9.88
C THR A 82 -5.05 -16.02 8.82
N THR A 83 -5.90 -15.49 7.92
CA THR A 83 -6.87 -16.38 7.28
C THR A 83 -6.77 -16.56 5.76
N SER A 84 -6.44 -15.58 4.95
CA SER A 84 -6.13 -15.78 3.52
C SER A 84 -5.64 -14.49 2.84
N PRO A 85 -4.50 -14.53 2.13
CA PRO A 85 -3.91 -13.34 1.49
C PRO A 85 -4.69 -12.83 0.28
N ASP A 86 -5.52 -13.66 -0.37
CA ASP A 86 -6.14 -13.33 -1.66
C ASP A 86 -7.32 -12.33 -1.56
N THR A 87 -8.09 -12.35 -0.47
CA THR A 87 -9.28 -11.50 -0.32
C THR A 87 -8.93 -10.05 0.03
N SER A 88 -7.90 -9.82 0.84
CA SER A 88 -7.47 -8.46 1.22
C SER A 88 -6.91 -7.66 0.03
N ASP A 89 -6.37 -8.34 -0.99
CA ASP A 89 -5.81 -7.73 -2.20
C ASP A 89 -6.87 -7.03 -3.04
N GLY A 90 -8.07 -7.61 -3.12
CA GLY A 90 -9.19 -7.05 -3.87
C GLY A 90 -9.66 -5.71 -3.32
N VAL A 91 -9.83 -5.62 -2.00
CA VAL A 91 -10.38 -4.40 -1.36
C VAL A 91 -9.41 -3.23 -1.43
N VAL A 92 -8.13 -3.44 -1.15
CA VAL A 92 -7.10 -2.40 -1.27
C VAL A 92 -7.03 -1.89 -2.71
N ARG A 93 -7.04 -2.79 -3.70
CA ARG A 93 -7.01 -2.41 -5.11
C ARG A 93 -8.24 -1.58 -5.51
N ILE A 94 -9.43 -1.97 -5.07
CA ILE A 94 -10.67 -1.23 -5.32
C ILE A 94 -10.60 0.16 -4.68
N ALA A 95 -10.11 0.28 -3.43
CA ALA A 95 -9.96 1.56 -2.76
C ALA A 95 -9.05 2.52 -3.54
N PHE A 96 -7.89 2.05 -4.01
CA PHE A 96 -6.96 2.87 -4.81
C PHE A 96 -7.53 3.25 -6.18
N ILE A 97 -8.23 2.33 -6.88
CA ILE A 97 -8.90 2.63 -8.16
C ILE A 97 -10.00 3.67 -7.95
N SER A 98 -10.84 3.52 -6.91
CA SER A 98 -11.91 4.46 -6.60
C SER A 98 -11.37 5.85 -6.25
N ALA A 99 -10.29 5.92 -5.46
CA ALA A 99 -9.61 7.17 -5.13
C ALA A 99 -9.04 7.86 -6.37
N SER A 100 -8.36 7.13 -7.24
CA SER A 100 -7.81 7.70 -8.48
C SER A 100 -8.91 8.14 -9.43
N GLY A 101 -10.00 7.40 -9.55
CA GLY A 101 -11.18 7.78 -10.31
C GLY A 101 -11.82 9.06 -9.79
N MET A 102 -11.95 9.17 -8.47
CA MET A 102 -12.50 10.37 -7.82
C MET A 102 -11.63 11.60 -8.05
N LEU A 103 -10.31 11.49 -7.89
CA LEU A 103 -9.38 12.59 -8.18
C LEU A 103 -9.42 12.99 -9.66
N SER A 104 -9.56 12.03 -10.57
CA SER A 104 -9.71 12.31 -12.00
C SER A 104 -11.02 13.04 -12.31
N LEU A 105 -12.13 12.69 -11.65
CA LEU A 105 -13.40 13.41 -11.78
C LEU A 105 -13.30 14.85 -11.26
N ILE A 106 -12.61 15.06 -10.13
CA ILE A 106 -12.34 16.40 -9.60
C ILE A 106 -11.50 17.21 -10.59
N LEU A 107 -10.49 16.59 -11.21
CA LEU A 107 -9.66 17.24 -12.22
C LEU A 107 -10.47 17.67 -13.45
N ILE A 108 -11.30 16.77 -13.98
CA ILE A 108 -12.13 17.04 -15.17
C ILE A 108 -13.14 18.16 -14.85
N GLY A 109 -13.84 18.04 -13.72
CA GLY A 109 -14.83 19.03 -13.27
C GLY A 109 -14.21 20.40 -13.03
N GLY A 110 -13.06 20.45 -12.37
CA GLY A 110 -12.36 21.69 -12.08
C GLY A 110 -11.71 22.32 -13.33
N ALA A 111 -11.19 21.50 -14.25
CA ALA A 111 -10.69 21.98 -15.53
C ALA A 111 -11.82 22.60 -16.39
N ALA A 112 -13.02 22.00 -16.38
CA ALA A 112 -14.18 22.53 -17.04
C ALA A 112 -14.64 23.89 -16.48
N GLN A 113 -14.32 24.15 -15.20
CA GLN A 113 -14.61 25.43 -14.51
C GLN A 113 -13.47 26.47 -14.63
N GLY A 114 -12.36 26.11 -15.31
CA GLY A 114 -11.23 27.02 -15.49
C GLY A 114 -10.47 27.35 -14.18
N ILE A 115 -10.39 26.40 -13.25
CA ILE A 115 -9.71 26.60 -11.96
C ILE A 115 -8.21 26.51 -12.18
N ASP A 116 -7.50 27.64 -12.08
CA ASP A 116 -6.05 27.69 -12.19
C ASP A 116 -5.37 26.98 -11.00
N GLY A 117 -4.29 26.22 -11.30
CA GLY A 117 -3.52 25.50 -10.29
C GLY A 117 -4.08 24.13 -9.87
N LEU A 118 -5.36 23.82 -10.15
CA LEU A 118 -5.98 22.55 -9.81
C LEU A 118 -5.24 21.36 -10.40
N PHE A 119 -4.79 21.48 -11.65
CA PHE A 119 -4.07 20.43 -12.35
C PHE A 119 -2.81 20.00 -11.58
N MET A 120 -2.01 20.97 -11.11
CA MET A 120 -0.77 20.68 -10.36
C MET A 120 -1.07 19.96 -9.06
N VAL A 121 -2.07 20.41 -8.31
CA VAL A 121 -2.41 19.82 -7.01
C VAL A 121 -2.95 18.39 -7.19
N VAL A 122 -3.87 18.19 -8.13
CA VAL A 122 -4.42 16.85 -8.39
C VAL A 122 -3.34 15.91 -8.96
N ALA A 123 -2.44 16.41 -9.80
CA ALA A 123 -1.32 15.62 -10.32
C ALA A 123 -0.39 15.15 -9.18
N VAL A 124 -0.07 16.02 -8.22
CA VAL A 124 0.71 15.66 -7.03
C VAL A 124 -0.02 14.61 -6.20
N GLN A 125 -1.33 14.76 -5.98
CA GLN A 125 -2.12 13.80 -5.22
C GLN A 125 -2.21 12.43 -5.92
N LEU A 126 -2.42 12.42 -7.23
CA LEU A 126 -2.42 11.18 -8.02
C LEU A 126 -1.05 10.50 -8.00
N THR A 127 0.03 11.28 -8.08
CA THR A 127 1.40 10.75 -7.98
C THR A 127 1.67 10.14 -6.60
N ALA A 128 1.24 10.83 -5.52
CA ALA A 128 1.35 10.32 -4.16
C ALA A 128 0.53 9.05 -3.95
N LEU A 129 -0.69 9.00 -4.52
CA LEU A 129 -1.55 7.81 -4.49
C LEU A 129 -0.91 6.63 -5.23
N LEU A 130 -0.37 6.87 -6.42
CA LEU A 130 0.33 5.86 -7.21
C LEU A 130 1.59 5.34 -6.49
N ALA A 131 2.40 6.25 -5.94
CA ALA A 131 3.57 5.89 -5.16
C ALA A 131 3.20 5.04 -3.93
N SER A 132 2.11 5.39 -3.24
CA SER A 132 1.56 4.61 -2.13
C SER A 132 1.14 3.20 -2.57
N TYR A 133 0.46 3.10 -3.72
CA TYR A 133 0.06 1.80 -4.27
C TYR A 133 1.26 0.93 -4.64
N VAL A 134 2.29 1.51 -5.29
CA VAL A 134 3.53 0.80 -5.63
C VAL A 134 4.26 0.34 -4.36
N ALA A 135 4.31 1.15 -3.31
CA ALA A 135 4.91 0.79 -2.03
C ALA A 135 4.18 -0.40 -1.38
N VAL A 136 2.84 -0.40 -1.40
CA VAL A 136 2.03 -1.53 -0.92
C VAL A 136 2.30 -2.80 -1.74
N LEU A 137 2.40 -2.67 -3.06
CA LEU A 137 2.69 -3.79 -3.95
C LEU A 137 4.10 -4.36 -3.69
N ALA A 138 5.10 -3.50 -3.50
CA ALA A 138 6.47 -3.90 -3.17
C ALA A 138 6.56 -4.62 -1.81
N GLU A 139 5.84 -4.13 -0.78
CA GLU A 139 5.76 -4.81 0.53
C GLU A 139 5.21 -6.23 0.38
N ARG A 140 4.18 -6.41 -0.45
CA ARG A 140 3.57 -7.73 -0.71
C ARG A 140 4.50 -8.66 -1.47
N HIS A 141 5.15 -8.18 -2.53
CA HIS A 141 6.12 -8.98 -3.27
C HIS A 141 7.27 -9.44 -2.39
N SER A 142 7.80 -8.58 -1.53
CA SER A 142 8.85 -8.96 -0.58
C SER A 142 8.36 -10.00 0.44
N ALA A 143 7.10 -9.90 0.89
CA ALA A 143 6.50 -10.86 1.81
C ALA A 143 6.31 -12.26 1.18
N LEU A 144 6.02 -12.33 -0.12
CA LEU A 144 5.90 -13.59 -0.86
C LEU A 144 7.27 -14.21 -1.20
N ALA A 145 8.27 -13.38 -1.46
CA ALA A 145 9.63 -13.84 -1.78
C ALA A 145 10.39 -14.38 -0.55
N ALA A 146 10.11 -13.89 0.64
CA ALA A 146 10.79 -14.29 1.87
C ALA A 146 10.72 -15.80 2.17
N PRO A 147 9.56 -16.48 2.13
CA PRO A 147 9.47 -17.92 2.41
C PRO A 147 10.17 -18.78 1.35
N ALA A 148 10.22 -18.35 0.09
CA ALA A 148 10.93 -19.05 -0.98
C ALA A 148 12.46 -19.00 -0.74
N ALA A 149 12.98 -17.83 -0.39
CA ALA A 149 14.39 -17.65 -0.06
C ALA A 149 14.80 -18.44 1.20
N GLU A 150 13.98 -18.46 2.25
CA GLU A 150 14.25 -19.28 3.44
C GLU A 150 14.25 -20.78 3.13
N GLY A 151 13.35 -21.24 2.26
CA GLY A 151 13.29 -22.61 1.79
C GLY A 151 14.56 -23.02 1.03
N GLU A 152 15.06 -22.17 0.13
CA GLU A 152 16.30 -22.40 -0.60
C GLU A 152 17.52 -22.38 0.32
N ILE A 153 17.61 -21.44 1.24
CA ILE A 153 18.71 -21.35 2.23
C ILE A 153 18.72 -22.61 3.10
N ARG A 154 17.55 -23.05 3.58
CA ARG A 154 17.44 -24.27 4.40
C ARG A 154 17.81 -25.51 3.61
N ALA A 155 17.39 -25.62 2.34
CA ALA A 155 17.77 -26.72 1.47
C ALA A 155 19.28 -26.73 1.16
N ALA A 156 19.89 -25.56 0.93
CA ALA A 156 21.33 -25.41 0.74
C ALA A 156 22.09 -25.78 2.01
N ALA A 157 21.66 -25.31 3.17
CA ALA A 157 22.25 -25.66 4.47
C ALA A 157 22.18 -27.17 4.74
N HIS A 158 21.04 -27.80 4.42
CA HIS A 158 20.88 -29.26 4.56
C HIS A 158 21.80 -30.04 3.62
N ARG A 159 21.97 -29.58 2.38
CA ARG A 159 22.92 -30.19 1.44
C ARG A 159 24.37 -30.04 1.91
N MET A 160 24.75 -28.88 2.43
CA MET A 160 26.10 -28.68 2.99
C MET A 160 26.34 -29.55 4.23
N ALA A 161 25.35 -29.64 5.13
CA ALA A 161 25.47 -30.49 6.32
C ALA A 161 25.56 -31.96 5.99
N SER A 162 24.78 -32.44 5.02
CA SER A 162 24.87 -33.86 4.57
C SER A 162 26.21 -34.17 3.87
N GLY A 163 26.72 -33.21 3.04
CA GLY A 163 28.04 -33.32 2.42
C GLY A 163 29.16 -33.36 3.47
N ALA A 164 29.12 -32.52 4.48
CA ALA A 164 30.10 -32.50 5.57
C ALA A 164 30.05 -33.80 6.41
N ALA A 165 28.85 -34.30 6.70
CA ALA A 165 28.70 -35.60 7.39
C ALA A 165 29.28 -36.77 6.60
N HIS A 166 29.06 -36.77 5.28
CA HIS A 166 29.58 -37.81 4.40
C HIS A 166 31.11 -37.77 4.30
N SER A 167 31.70 -36.59 4.17
CA SER A 167 33.14 -36.40 4.16
C SER A 167 33.80 -36.80 5.49
N SER A 168 33.15 -36.50 6.62
CA SER A 168 33.64 -36.89 7.95
C SER A 168 33.61 -38.43 8.15
N LEU A 169 32.62 -39.10 7.62
CA LEU A 169 32.53 -40.55 7.65
C LEU A 169 33.63 -41.18 6.78
N LEU A 170 33.87 -40.65 5.59
CA LEU A 170 34.94 -41.14 4.70
C LEU A 170 36.33 -40.94 5.32
N SER A 171 36.57 -39.80 5.97
CA SER A 171 37.84 -39.56 6.66
C SER A 171 38.06 -40.49 7.84
N ARG A 172 36.99 -40.85 8.58
CA ARG A 172 37.06 -41.86 9.65
C ARG A 172 37.36 -43.27 9.11
N ILE A 173 36.82 -43.65 7.96
CA ILE A 173 37.06 -44.93 7.35
C ILE A 173 38.46 -45.00 6.75
N SER A 174 38.95 -43.94 6.09
CA SER A 174 40.30 -43.88 5.54
C SER A 174 41.37 -43.79 6.62
N GLY A 175 41.12 -43.01 7.72
CA GLY A 175 42.05 -42.91 8.83
C GLY A 175 42.20 -44.20 9.65
N ARG A 176 41.23 -45.11 9.55
CA ARG A 176 41.32 -46.45 10.22
C ARG A 176 42.16 -47.44 9.43
N LEU A 177 42.51 -47.17 8.20
CA LEU A 177 43.39 -47.99 7.37
C LEU A 177 44.88 -47.66 7.54
N GLU A 178 45.21 -46.53 8.21
CA GLU A 178 46.59 -46.04 8.32
C GLU A 178 47.26 -46.28 9.68
N THR A 179 46.57 -46.90 10.63
CA THR A 179 47.12 -47.24 11.95
C THR A 179 47.35 -48.75 12.10
N ASN A 180 48.16 -49.33 11.28
CA ASN A 180 49.02 -50.46 11.73
C ASN A 180 50.00 -50.93 10.65
N PRO A 181 51.22 -50.38 10.57
CA PRO A 181 52.38 -51.18 10.32
C PRO A 181 53.58 -50.76 11.19
N ARG A 182 53.60 -51.10 12.46
CA ARG A 182 54.85 -51.15 13.23
C ARG A 182 54.66 -51.79 14.58
N GLU A 183 54.41 -53.07 14.55
CA GLU A 183 54.89 -53.92 15.64
C GLU A 183 55.49 -55.16 15.01
N GLY A 184 56.83 -55.11 14.90
CA GLY A 184 57.61 -56.25 14.39
C GLY A 184 59.07 -55.87 14.26
N ARG A 185 59.74 -55.53 15.41
CA ARG A 185 61.15 -55.95 15.69
C ARG A 185 61.60 -55.33 16.99
#